data_36e7d85856fda56930a4420d93cd5189
#
_entry.id   36e7d85856fda56930a4420d93cd5189
#
_cell.length_a   1.000
_cell.length_b   1.000
_cell.length_c   1.000
_cell.angle_alpha   90.00
_cell.angle_beta   90.00
_cell.angle_gamma   90.00
#
_symmetry.space_group_name_H-M   'P 1'
#
loop_
_entity.id
_entity.type
_entity.pdbx_description
1 polymer ?
#
loop_
_entity_poly.entity_id
_entity_poly.type
_entity_poly.pdbx_seq_one_letter_code
_entity_poly.pdbx_strand_id
1 'polypeptide(L)'
;MHGNSPHAGPADADPSVESRRTLRRELVDVAASTRALLSDEFVVGAEISGNTNGLRATVAVQPPVGSVVSAGFEPGEDDPTAESLALDLAAGAVLEAKRAARGGPRAAR
;
A
#
# COMPACT_ATOMS: atom_id res chain seq x y z
N MET A 1 -0.25 13.85 37.05
CA MET A 1 -0.02 14.02 36.54
C MET A 1 0.10 13.91 36.46
N HIS A 2 0.07 13.61 36.34
CA HIS A 2 0.43 13.51 35.83
C HIS A 2 0.53 13.34 35.32
N GLY A 3 0.45 12.97 35.35
CA GLY A 3 0.77 12.82 34.57
C GLY A 3 0.88 12.55 34.23
N ASN A 4 0.91 12.43 34.14
CA ASN A 4 1.20 12.26 33.50
C ASN A 4 1.50 12.11 33.12
N SER A 5 1.59 11.90 33.07
CA SER A 5 2.04 11.84 32.44
C SER A 5 2.48 11.65 32.24
N PRO A 6 2.70 11.51 32.16
CA PRO A 6 3.19 11.34 31.70
C PRO A 6 3.66 10.99 31.45
N HIS A 7 3.86 10.71 31.10
CA HIS A 7 4.35 10.58 30.64
C HIS A 7 4.98 10.48 30.25
N ALA A 8 5.05 10.38 30.05
CA ALA A 8 5.64 10.53 29.63
C ALA A 8 6.25 10.24 29.12
N GLY A 9 6.39 10.04 29.09
CA GLY A 9 7.11 9.64 28.52
C GLY A 9 7.31 9.30 27.63
N PRO A 10 7.35 9.43 27.83
CA PRO A 10 7.61 9.43 26.74
C PRO A 10 6.99 9.13 25.74
N ALA A 11 6.49 9.73 25.54
CA ALA A 11 6.20 9.85 24.22
C ALA A 11 7.03 8.96 23.39
N ASP A 12 8.18 8.85 23.70
CA ASP A 12 9.07 8.02 22.96
C ASP A 12 8.60 6.58 23.00
N ALA A 13 7.76 6.27 23.95
CA ALA A 13 7.22 4.94 24.04
C ALA A 13 5.90 4.80 23.32
N ASP A 14 5.48 5.82 22.59
CA ASP A 14 4.20 5.78 21.90
C ASP A 14 4.25 4.76 20.77
N PRO A 15 3.52 3.64 20.91
CA PRO A 15 3.55 2.60 19.89
C PRO A 15 3.02 3.07 18.55
N SER A 16 2.11 4.04 18.54
CA SER A 16 1.55 4.46 17.26
C SER A 16 2.57 5.25 16.45
N VAL A 17 3.49 5.95 17.09
CA VAL A 17 4.56 6.63 16.35
C VAL A 17 5.50 5.60 15.74
N GLU A 18 5.88 4.60 16.52
CA GLU A 18 6.75 3.54 16.01
C GLU A 18 6.08 2.76 14.90
N SER A 19 4.81 2.43 15.11
CA SER A 19 4.06 1.67 14.13
C SER A 19 3.93 2.44 12.82
N ARG A 20 3.68 3.73 12.92
CA ARG A 20 3.55 4.56 11.71
C ARG A 20 4.88 4.64 10.96
N ARG A 21 5.98 4.75 11.69
CA ARG A 21 7.30 4.83 11.07
C ARG A 21 7.64 3.52 10.36
N THR A 22 7.39 2.41 11.03
CA THR A 22 7.64 1.10 10.44
C THR A 22 6.76 0.89 9.22
N LEU A 23 5.48 1.22 9.36
CA LEU A 23 4.54 1.04 8.28
C LEU A 23 4.92 1.89 7.07
N ARG A 24 5.37 3.12 7.31
CA ARG A 24 5.79 3.99 6.22
C ARG A 24 6.98 3.40 5.47
N ARG A 25 7.93 2.82 6.22
CA ARG A 25 9.09 2.20 5.60
C ARG A 25 8.68 1.03 4.73
N GLU A 26 7.79 0.20 5.24
CA GLU A 26 7.29 -0.92 4.47
C GLU A 26 6.52 -0.47 3.24
N LEU A 27 5.74 0.58 3.41
CA LEU A 27 4.96 1.12 2.31
C LEU A 27 5.86 1.63 1.19
N VAL A 28 6.93 2.32 1.54
CA VAL A 28 7.88 2.81 0.56
C VAL A 28 8.52 1.63 -0.18
N ASP A 29 8.86 0.58 0.55
CA ASP A 29 9.47 -0.59 -0.05
C ASP A 29 8.52 -1.27 -1.03
N VAL A 30 7.27 -1.45 -0.63
CA VAL A 30 6.28 -2.09 -1.52
C VAL A 30 6.07 -1.23 -2.76
N ALA A 31 5.91 0.07 -2.58
CA ALA A 31 5.67 0.95 -3.71
C ALA A 31 6.85 0.96 -4.68
N ALA A 32 8.07 1.02 -4.13
CA ALA A 32 9.27 1.04 -4.98
C ALA A 32 9.42 -0.28 -5.73
N SER A 33 9.19 -1.39 -5.05
CA SER A 33 9.28 -2.70 -5.69
C SER A 33 8.23 -2.85 -6.77
N THR A 34 7.03 -2.36 -6.50
CA THR A 34 5.96 -2.44 -7.49
C THR A 34 6.31 -1.62 -8.73
N ARG A 35 6.83 -0.40 -8.52
CA ARG A 35 7.25 0.43 -9.66
C ARG A 35 8.33 -0.23 -10.49
N ALA A 36 9.25 -0.92 -9.82
CA ALA A 36 10.34 -1.58 -10.52
C ALA A 36 9.87 -2.69 -11.42
N LEU A 37 8.70 -3.25 -11.14
CA LEU A 37 8.16 -4.37 -11.90
C LEU A 37 7.26 -3.92 -13.06
N LEU A 38 6.94 -2.65 -13.13
CA LEU A 38 5.97 -2.15 -14.08
C LEU A 38 6.59 -1.09 -14.97
N SER A 39 5.98 -0.88 -16.14
CA SER A 39 6.41 0.19 -17.02
C SER A 39 5.85 1.53 -16.54
N ASP A 40 6.31 2.60 -17.18
CA ASP A 40 5.90 3.95 -16.81
C ASP A 40 4.43 4.22 -17.02
N GLU A 41 3.76 3.36 -17.78
CA GLU A 41 2.34 3.55 -18.05
C GLU A 41 1.48 3.25 -16.84
N PHE A 42 2.05 2.56 -15.86
CA PHE A 42 1.33 2.24 -14.62
C PHE A 42 1.70 3.27 -13.56
N VAL A 43 0.70 3.79 -12.90
CA VAL A 43 0.91 4.79 -11.85
C VAL A 43 0.73 4.11 -10.49
N VAL A 44 1.74 4.21 -9.66
CA VAL A 44 1.74 3.59 -8.34
C VAL A 44 1.57 4.68 -7.29
N GLY A 45 0.55 4.53 -6.46
CA GLY A 45 0.31 5.43 -5.35
C GLY A 45 0.33 4.68 -4.04
N ALA A 46 0.55 5.41 -2.97
CA ALA A 46 0.64 4.80 -1.66
C ALA A 46 0.14 5.78 -0.61
N GLU A 47 -0.54 5.26 0.39
CA GLU A 47 -1.01 6.11 1.47
C GLU A 47 -1.13 5.32 2.76
N ILE A 48 -1.06 6.06 3.87
CA ILE A 48 -1.31 5.51 5.19
C ILE A 48 -2.53 6.21 5.74
N SER A 49 -3.47 5.42 6.25
CA SER A 49 -4.64 5.96 6.93
C SER A 49 -4.70 5.39 8.32
N GLY A 50 -5.41 6.08 9.20
CA GLY A 50 -5.55 5.64 10.58
C GLY A 50 -6.93 5.94 11.10
N ASN A 51 -7.36 5.13 12.05
CA ASN A 51 -8.60 5.35 12.74
C ASN A 51 -8.50 4.73 14.12
N THR A 52 -9.61 4.61 14.81
CA THR A 52 -9.58 4.06 16.15
C THR A 52 -9.16 2.60 16.18
N ASN A 53 -9.25 1.92 15.05
CA ASN A 53 -8.85 0.51 14.96
C ASN A 53 -7.38 0.34 14.63
N GLY A 54 -6.69 1.41 14.26
CA GLY A 54 -5.27 1.34 14.00
C GLY A 54 -4.90 1.93 12.66
N LEU A 55 -3.68 1.65 12.24
CA LEU A 55 -3.12 2.17 11.01
C LEU A 55 -3.24 1.14 9.90
N ARG A 56 -3.34 1.64 8.68
CA ARG A 56 -3.38 0.78 7.51
C ARG A 56 -2.66 1.46 6.37
N ALA A 57 -1.84 0.71 5.68
CA ALA A 57 -1.15 1.20 4.48
C ALA A 57 -1.82 0.59 3.26
N THR A 58 -1.91 1.37 2.21
CA THR A 58 -2.50 0.91 0.96
C THR A 58 -1.59 1.32 -0.18
N VAL A 59 -1.32 0.37 -1.08
CA VAL A 59 -0.63 0.64 -2.33
C VAL A 59 -1.62 0.37 -3.45
N ALA A 60 -1.73 1.31 -4.36
CA ALA A 60 -2.66 1.20 -5.47
C ALA A 60 -1.91 1.40 -6.77
N VAL A 61 -2.31 0.65 -7.79
CA VAL A 61 -1.74 0.76 -9.12
C VAL A 61 -2.85 1.07 -10.09
N GLN A 62 -2.68 2.16 -10.84
CA GLN A 62 -3.60 2.52 -11.89
C GLN A 62 -2.99 2.05 -13.21
N PRO A 63 -3.56 1.03 -13.85
CA PRO A 63 -3.06 0.60 -15.16
C PRO A 63 -3.40 1.63 -16.22
N PRO A 64 -2.76 1.57 -17.38
CA PRO A 64 -3.10 2.49 -18.48
C PRO A 64 -4.54 2.32 -18.94
N VAL A 65 -5.09 1.12 -18.80
CA VAL A 65 -6.51 0.88 -19.04
C VAL A 65 -7.00 -0.03 -17.95
N GLY A 66 -8.26 0.11 -17.59
CA GLY A 66 -8.86 -0.75 -16.60
C GLY A 66 -8.96 -0.11 -15.24
N SER A 67 -9.30 -0.91 -14.27
CA SER A 67 -9.59 -0.44 -12.92
C SER A 67 -8.32 -0.43 -12.06
N VAL A 68 -8.36 0.40 -11.02
CA VAL A 68 -7.28 0.45 -10.04
C VAL A 68 -7.20 -0.90 -9.31
N VAL A 69 -5.99 -1.36 -9.12
CA VAL A 69 -5.70 -2.56 -8.34
C VAL A 69 -5.01 -2.11 -7.07
N SER A 70 -5.47 -2.56 -5.93
CA SER A 70 -4.87 -2.12 -4.68
C SER A 70 -4.77 -3.24 -3.68
N ALA A 71 -3.89 -3.05 -2.71
CA ALA A 71 -3.72 -3.97 -1.62
C ALA A 71 -3.35 -3.19 -0.37
N GLY A 72 -3.85 -3.65 0.77
CA GLY A 72 -3.57 -2.99 2.03
C GLY A 72 -2.89 -3.93 3.00
N PHE A 73 -2.18 -3.36 3.95
CA PHE A 73 -1.58 -4.14 5.01
C PHE A 73 -1.48 -3.29 6.25
N GLU A 74 -1.27 -3.96 7.38
CA GLU A 74 -1.28 -3.32 8.68
C GLU A 74 0.07 -3.51 9.35
N PRO A 75 0.40 -2.65 10.33
CA PRO A 75 1.67 -2.82 11.05
C PRO A 75 1.70 -4.15 11.76
N GLY A 76 2.84 -4.81 11.68
CA GLY A 76 3.02 -6.03 12.43
C GLY A 76 2.47 -7.27 11.78
N GLU A 77 1.95 -7.18 10.58
CA GLU A 77 1.53 -8.36 9.86
C GLU A 77 2.75 -9.20 9.50
N ASP A 78 2.60 -10.48 9.68
CA ASP A 78 3.72 -11.37 9.47
C ASP A 78 4.11 -11.52 8.03
N ASP A 79 3.15 -11.50 7.18
CA ASP A 79 3.37 -11.68 5.77
C ASP A 79 2.21 -11.03 5.06
N PRO A 80 2.32 -10.84 3.80
CA PRO A 80 3.44 -11.21 2.93
C PRO A 80 4.58 -10.23 3.05
N THR A 81 5.71 -10.58 2.49
CA THR A 81 6.82 -9.67 2.42
C THR A 81 6.52 -8.55 1.42
N ALA A 82 7.32 -7.51 1.49
CA ALA A 82 7.16 -6.39 0.57
C ALA A 82 7.30 -6.87 -0.89
N GLU A 83 8.25 -7.77 -1.13
CA GLU A 83 8.44 -8.30 -2.48
C GLU A 83 7.23 -9.09 -2.95
N SER A 84 6.70 -9.91 -2.07
CA SER A 84 5.57 -10.75 -2.40
C SER A 84 4.36 -9.90 -2.73
N LEU A 85 4.11 -8.89 -1.93
CA LEU A 85 2.98 -8.00 -2.14
C LEU A 85 3.14 -7.21 -3.44
N ALA A 86 4.37 -6.76 -3.70
CA ALA A 86 4.64 -6.01 -4.93
C ALA A 86 4.41 -6.88 -6.16
N LEU A 87 4.82 -8.15 -6.09
CA LEU A 87 4.60 -9.07 -7.19
C LEU A 87 3.11 -9.29 -7.44
N ASP A 88 2.35 -9.46 -6.37
CA ASP A 88 0.90 -9.64 -6.51
C ASP A 88 0.24 -8.42 -7.13
N LEU A 89 0.64 -7.24 -6.67
CA LEU A 89 0.07 -6.01 -7.20
C LEU A 89 0.44 -5.81 -8.67
N ALA A 90 1.70 -6.03 -9.00
CA ALA A 90 2.15 -5.85 -10.38
C ALA A 90 1.46 -6.84 -11.31
N ALA A 91 1.37 -8.09 -10.88
CA ALA A 91 0.71 -9.11 -11.70
C ALA A 91 -0.76 -8.78 -11.88
N GLY A 92 -1.42 -8.37 -10.80
CA GLY A 92 -2.82 -8.00 -10.88
C GLY A 92 -3.07 -6.81 -11.80
N ALA A 93 -2.18 -5.83 -11.76
CA ALA A 93 -2.33 -4.65 -12.59
C ALA A 93 -2.12 -4.98 -14.07
N VAL A 94 -1.14 -5.83 -14.37
CA VAL A 94 -0.91 -6.25 -15.75
C VAL A 94 -2.10 -7.05 -16.28
N LEU A 95 -2.62 -7.95 -15.45
CA LEU A 95 -3.78 -8.73 -15.84
C LEU A 95 -5.00 -7.85 -16.07
N GLU A 96 -5.17 -6.85 -15.21
CA GLU A 96 -6.29 -5.93 -15.36
C GLU A 96 -6.16 -5.13 -16.66
N ALA A 97 -4.96 -4.67 -16.97
CA ALA A 97 -4.74 -3.93 -18.20
C ALA A 97 -5.05 -4.79 -19.43
N LYS A 98 -4.61 -6.05 -19.39
CA LYS A 98 -4.87 -6.96 -20.51
C LYS A 98 -6.35 -7.25 -20.64
N ARG A 99 -7.01 -7.50 -19.52
CA ARG A 99 -8.43 -7.78 -19.52
C ARG A 99 -9.22 -6.60 -20.07
N ALA A 100 -8.89 -5.40 -19.60
CA ALA A 100 -9.62 -4.20 -20.01
C ALA A 100 -9.38 -3.89 -21.48
N ALA A 101 -8.14 -4.05 -21.94
CA ALA A 101 -7.83 -3.77 -23.35
C ALA A 101 -8.56 -4.76 -24.26
N ARG A 102 -8.67 -6.01 -23.81
CA ARG A 102 -9.32 -7.03 -24.62
C ARG A 102 -10.82 -6.82 -24.69
N GLY A 103 -11.42 -6.47 -23.55
CA GLY A 103 -12.87 -6.36 -23.48
C GLY A 103 -13.41 -4.99 -23.85
N GLY A 104 -12.62 -3.94 -23.58
CA GLY A 104 -13.13 -2.59 -23.66
C GLY A 104 -13.69 -2.19 -25.02
N PRO A 105 -12.92 -2.33 -26.09
CA PRO A 105 -13.41 -1.88 -27.40
C PRO A 105 -14.69 -2.61 -27.83
N ARG A 106 -14.74 -3.87 -27.55
CA ARG A 106 -15.92 -4.64 -27.94
C ARG A 106 -17.12 -4.24 -27.10
N ALA A 107 -16.89 -3.99 -25.84
CA ALA A 107 -17.97 -3.60 -24.95
C ALA A 107 -18.57 -2.26 -25.35
N ALA A 108 -17.80 -1.45 -26.02
CA ALA A 108 -18.25 -0.12 -26.43
C ALA A 108 -19.29 -0.17 -27.53
N ARG A 109 -19.42 -1.27 -28.20
CA ARG A 109 -20.40 -1.35 -29.30
C ARG A 109 -21.79 -1.67 -28.86
#